data_e858b75a08bd50c101e744e1bf3b7dc3
#
_entry.id   e858b75a08bd50c101e744e1bf3b7dc3
#
_cell.length_a   1.000
_cell.length_b   1.000
_cell.length_c   1.000
_cell.angle_alpha   90.00
_cell.angle_beta   90.00
_cell.angle_gamma   90.00
#
_symmetry.space_group_name_H-M   'P 1'
#
loop_
_entity.id
_entity.type
_entity.pdbx_description
1 polymer ?
#
loop_
_entity_poly.entity_id
_entity_poly.type
_entity_poly.pdbx_seq_one_letter_code
_entity_poly.pdbx_strand_id
1 'polypeptide(L)'
;VEVNGLEWSYGYSPCESRPGVSCVEPRTHPQHHYRQTVSLRRTGLSAEEIASIISDLVELYPGHDYNLLRRNCCHFADDFCRRLGVGGIPGWVQRLARLGAGVDTLLQNAPRPVKELVYG
;
A
#
# COMPACT_ATOMS: atom_id res chain seq x y z
N VAL A 1 2.68 1.30 -0.81
CA VAL A 1 3.94 0.87 -0.19
C VAL A 1 5.11 1.36 -1.02
N GLU A 2 6.02 2.08 -0.40
CA GLU A 2 7.25 2.55 -1.04
C GLU A 2 8.40 1.59 -0.71
N VAL A 3 9.03 1.06 -1.75
CA VAL A 3 10.24 0.24 -1.63
C VAL A 3 11.14 0.49 -2.83
N ASN A 4 12.44 0.64 -2.59
CA ASN A 4 13.45 0.91 -3.63
C ASN A 4 13.10 2.09 -4.55
N GLY A 5 12.55 3.16 -3.97
CA GLY A 5 12.27 4.39 -4.71
C GLY A 5 11.00 4.36 -5.57
N LEU A 6 10.17 3.33 -5.45
CA LEU A 6 8.89 3.23 -6.15
C LEU A 6 7.76 2.99 -5.18
N GLU A 7 6.61 3.57 -5.47
CA GLU A 7 5.39 3.39 -4.69
C GLU A 7 4.45 2.42 -5.40
N TRP A 8 4.07 1.35 -4.71
CA TRP A 8 3.18 0.31 -5.20
C TRP A 8 1.84 0.38 -4.48
N SER A 9 0.76 0.28 -5.22
CA SER A 9 -0.58 0.35 -4.66
C SER A 9 -1.54 -0.57 -5.40
N TYR A 10 -2.67 -0.87 -4.77
CA TYR A 10 -3.73 -1.68 -5.34
C TYR A 10 -5.00 -0.85 -5.46
N GLY A 11 -5.60 -0.84 -6.63
CA GLY A 11 -6.82 -0.12 -6.91
C GLY A 11 -7.76 -0.90 -7.82
N TYR A 12 -9.00 -0.43 -7.88
CA TYR A 12 -10.00 -1.03 -8.74
C TYR A 12 -9.73 -0.75 -10.21
N SER A 13 -9.91 -1.77 -11.05
CA SER A 13 -9.94 -1.63 -12.49
C SER A 13 -10.98 -2.57 -13.07
N PRO A 14 -11.95 -2.09 -13.85
CA PRO A 14 -12.94 -2.95 -14.50
C PRO A 14 -12.37 -3.72 -15.69
N CYS A 15 -11.23 -3.29 -16.21
CA CYS A 15 -10.60 -3.90 -17.38
C CYS A 15 -9.74 -5.08 -16.98
N GLU A 16 -10.06 -6.29 -17.47
CA GLU A 16 -9.30 -7.51 -17.18
C GLU A 16 -7.86 -7.45 -17.70
N SER A 17 -7.59 -6.63 -18.71
CA SER A 17 -6.25 -6.49 -19.28
C SER A 17 -5.34 -5.56 -18.45
N ARG A 18 -5.89 -4.83 -17.47
CA ARG A 18 -5.11 -3.93 -16.61
C ARG A 18 -4.96 -4.53 -15.22
N PRO A 19 -3.73 -4.58 -14.68
CA PRO A 19 -3.53 -5.04 -13.32
C PRO A 19 -4.13 -4.05 -12.32
N GLY A 20 -4.57 -4.56 -11.17
CA GLY A 20 -4.98 -3.73 -10.04
C GLY A 20 -3.80 -3.10 -9.33
N VAL A 21 -2.64 -3.76 -9.38
CA VAL A 21 -1.39 -3.27 -8.79
C VAL A 21 -0.71 -2.34 -9.78
N SER A 22 -0.33 -1.15 -9.32
CA SER A 22 0.36 -0.15 -10.13
C SER A 22 1.52 0.47 -9.36
N CYS A 23 2.46 1.08 -10.07
CA CYS A 23 3.55 1.80 -9.44
C CYS A 23 3.67 3.22 -9.99
N VAL A 24 4.06 4.14 -9.11
CA VAL A 24 4.29 5.54 -9.42
C VAL A 24 5.52 6.01 -8.65
N GLU A 25 6.02 7.20 -8.98
CA GLU A 25 7.00 7.86 -8.12
C GLU A 25 6.37 8.15 -6.75
N PRO A 26 7.14 8.02 -5.65
CA PRO A 26 6.59 8.22 -4.32
C PRO A 26 5.92 9.58 -4.18
N ARG A 27 4.76 9.58 -3.52
CA ARG A 27 3.96 10.75 -3.19
C ARG A 27 3.36 11.50 -4.39
N THR A 28 3.32 10.85 -5.57
CA THR A 28 2.79 11.47 -6.80
C THR A 28 1.55 10.79 -7.35
N HIS A 29 0.87 9.96 -6.54
CA HIS A 29 -0.30 9.22 -7.01
C HIS A 29 -1.38 10.20 -7.51
N PRO A 30 -1.86 10.07 -8.76
CA PRO A 30 -2.74 11.08 -9.37
C PRO A 30 -4.13 11.17 -8.77
N GLN A 31 -4.60 10.12 -8.11
CA GLN A 31 -5.95 10.03 -7.56
C GLN A 31 -6.02 10.26 -6.05
N HIS A 32 -4.88 10.42 -5.39
CA HIS A 32 -4.82 10.52 -3.93
C HIS A 32 -3.89 11.63 -3.49
N HIS A 33 -4.21 12.25 -2.36
CA HIS A 33 -3.34 13.23 -1.73
C HIS A 33 -2.43 12.57 -0.71
N TYR A 34 -1.13 12.81 -0.84
CA TYR A 34 -0.17 12.38 0.15
C TYR A 34 -0.44 13.07 1.49
N ARG A 35 -0.45 12.30 2.56
CA ARG A 35 -0.67 12.80 3.92
C ARG A 35 0.58 12.63 4.78
N GLN A 36 1.10 11.41 4.85
CA GLN A 36 2.13 11.06 5.80
C GLN A 36 2.88 9.82 5.35
N THR A 37 4.16 9.75 5.73
CA THR A 37 4.97 8.55 5.55
C THR A 37 5.11 7.83 6.88
N VAL A 38 4.87 6.52 6.86
CA VAL A 38 5.07 5.63 7.99
C VAL A 38 6.20 4.67 7.62
N SER A 39 7.35 4.74 8.31
CA SER A 39 8.55 3.96 7.96
C SER A 39 8.57 2.59 8.61
N LEU A 40 8.68 1.51 7.88
CA LEU A 40 8.81 0.15 8.39
C LEU A 40 10.29 -0.24 8.47
N ARG A 41 10.58 -1.43 8.95
CA ARG A 41 11.96 -1.93 9.00
C ARG A 41 12.55 -2.00 7.60
N ARG A 42 13.86 -2.03 7.50
CA ARG A 42 14.53 -2.32 6.24
C ARG A 42 14.28 -3.77 5.85
N THR A 43 13.93 -4.00 4.58
CA THR A 43 13.87 -5.35 4.05
C THR A 43 15.30 -5.89 3.84
N GLY A 44 15.51 -7.15 4.18
CA GLY A 44 16.76 -7.84 3.87
C GLY A 44 16.79 -8.51 2.51
N LEU A 45 15.71 -8.34 1.70
CA LEU A 45 15.59 -8.99 0.41
C LEU A 45 16.34 -8.25 -0.69
N SER A 46 16.82 -9.00 -1.69
CA SER A 46 17.44 -8.44 -2.89
C SER A 46 16.40 -7.80 -3.81
N ALA A 47 16.86 -7.01 -4.78
CA ALA A 47 15.97 -6.43 -5.77
C ALA A 47 15.24 -7.52 -6.59
N GLU A 48 15.89 -8.63 -6.89
CA GLU A 48 15.30 -9.75 -7.60
C GLU A 48 14.21 -10.44 -6.78
N GLU A 49 14.45 -10.62 -5.49
CA GLU A 49 13.46 -11.20 -4.59
C GLU A 49 12.24 -10.30 -4.45
N ILE A 50 12.45 -8.99 -4.34
CA ILE A 50 11.37 -8.01 -4.31
C ILE A 50 10.57 -8.03 -5.61
N ALA A 51 11.24 -8.07 -6.76
CA ALA A 51 10.57 -8.15 -8.05
C ALA A 51 9.72 -9.42 -8.18
N SER A 52 10.19 -10.54 -7.66
CA SER A 52 9.43 -11.79 -7.64
C SER A 52 8.16 -11.67 -6.78
N ILE A 53 8.28 -11.04 -5.61
CA ILE A 53 7.13 -10.76 -4.74
C ILE A 53 6.09 -9.90 -5.46
N ILE A 54 6.53 -8.83 -6.11
CA ILE A 54 5.64 -7.93 -6.86
C ILE A 54 4.94 -8.69 -7.98
N SER A 55 5.65 -9.53 -8.71
CA SER A 55 5.07 -10.36 -9.77
C SER A 55 3.96 -11.26 -9.23
N ASP A 56 4.18 -11.90 -8.09
CA ASP A 56 3.16 -12.72 -7.43
C ASP A 56 1.94 -11.87 -7.02
N LEU A 57 2.18 -10.69 -6.46
CA LEU A 57 1.11 -9.80 -6.03
C LEU A 57 0.28 -9.27 -7.20
N VAL A 58 0.88 -8.99 -8.34
CA VAL A 58 0.16 -8.59 -9.55
C VAL A 58 -0.87 -9.65 -9.94
N GLU A 59 -0.51 -10.93 -9.85
CA GLU A 59 -1.41 -12.03 -10.16
C GLU A 59 -2.49 -12.22 -9.08
N LEU A 60 -2.12 -12.05 -7.81
CA LEU A 60 -3.03 -12.27 -6.68
C LEU A 60 -4.03 -11.13 -6.46
N TYR A 61 -3.74 -9.94 -6.98
CA TYR A 61 -4.56 -8.74 -6.78
C TYR A 61 -4.99 -8.15 -8.12
N PRO A 62 -5.85 -8.85 -8.88
CA PRO A 62 -6.38 -8.27 -10.11
C PRO A 62 -7.33 -7.11 -9.78
N GLY A 63 -7.38 -6.11 -10.67
CA GLY A 63 -8.14 -4.88 -10.43
C GLY A 63 -9.64 -5.10 -10.27
N HIS A 64 -10.22 -6.09 -10.94
CA HIS A 64 -11.65 -6.40 -10.84
C HIS A 64 -12.05 -7.06 -9.51
N ASP A 65 -11.09 -7.62 -8.78
CA ASP A 65 -11.33 -8.23 -7.46
C ASP A 65 -11.26 -7.22 -6.31
N TYR A 66 -10.96 -5.96 -6.59
CA TYR A 66 -10.88 -4.93 -5.57
C TYR A 66 -12.24 -4.77 -4.88
N ASN A 67 -12.24 -4.83 -3.57
CA ASN A 67 -13.44 -4.66 -2.74
C ASN A 67 -13.08 -3.83 -1.51
N LEU A 68 -13.80 -2.74 -1.29
CA LEU A 68 -13.53 -1.81 -0.19
C LEU A 68 -13.52 -2.48 1.18
N LEU A 69 -14.32 -3.54 1.38
CA LEU A 69 -14.46 -4.19 2.67
C LEU A 69 -13.59 -5.43 2.82
N ARG A 70 -13.37 -6.18 1.73
CA ARG A 70 -12.77 -7.52 1.80
C ARG A 70 -11.38 -7.61 1.19
N ARG A 71 -11.07 -6.77 0.20
CA ARG A 71 -9.81 -6.85 -0.53
C ARG A 71 -9.44 -5.48 -1.09
N ASN A 72 -8.96 -4.62 -0.23
CA ASN A 72 -8.66 -3.22 -0.55
C ASN A 72 -7.15 -2.93 -0.54
N CYS A 73 -6.81 -1.67 -0.72
CA CYS A 73 -5.41 -1.24 -0.74
C CYS A 73 -4.66 -1.52 0.56
N CYS A 74 -5.35 -1.56 1.69
CA CYS A 74 -4.73 -1.88 2.99
C CYS A 74 -4.42 -3.36 3.12
N HIS A 75 -5.26 -4.24 2.59
CA HIS A 75 -4.97 -5.67 2.54
C HIS A 75 -3.74 -5.94 1.68
N PHE A 76 -3.65 -5.30 0.53
CA PHE A 76 -2.48 -5.39 -0.34
C PHE A 76 -1.22 -4.88 0.36
N ALA A 77 -1.28 -3.71 0.98
CA ALA A 77 -0.13 -3.13 1.66
C ALA A 77 0.34 -4.02 2.82
N ASP A 78 -0.57 -4.58 3.59
CA ASP A 78 -0.24 -5.49 4.69
C ASP A 78 0.44 -6.76 4.17
N ASP A 79 -0.12 -7.39 3.14
CA ASP A 79 0.44 -8.59 2.52
C ASP A 79 1.84 -8.31 1.95
N PHE A 80 1.99 -7.20 1.23
CA PHE A 80 3.27 -6.81 0.65
C PHE A 80 4.34 -6.62 1.74
N CYS A 81 4.00 -5.86 2.78
CA CYS A 81 4.93 -5.61 3.89
C CYS A 81 5.33 -6.90 4.61
N ARG A 82 4.39 -7.82 4.81
CA ARG A 82 4.70 -9.13 5.41
C ARG A 82 5.64 -9.96 4.54
N ARG A 83 5.42 -9.96 3.23
CA ARG A 83 6.29 -10.66 2.27
C ARG A 83 7.69 -10.04 2.22
N LEU A 84 7.80 -8.74 2.40
CA LEU A 84 9.08 -8.04 2.49
C LEU A 84 9.83 -8.34 3.79
N GLY A 85 9.18 -8.97 4.76
CA GLY A 85 9.79 -9.30 6.04
C GLY A 85 9.86 -8.15 7.02
N VAL A 86 9.12 -7.08 6.80
CA VAL A 86 9.11 -5.89 7.67
C VAL A 86 7.90 -5.84 8.61
N GLY A 87 7.10 -6.91 8.63
CA GLY A 87 5.85 -6.97 9.41
C GLY A 87 4.68 -6.35 8.65
N GLY A 88 3.48 -6.46 9.22
CA GLY A 88 2.29 -5.86 8.63
C GLY A 88 2.23 -4.36 8.84
N ILE A 89 1.31 -3.69 8.15
CA ILE A 89 1.08 -2.26 8.37
C ILE A 89 0.47 -2.04 9.77
N PRO A 90 0.73 -0.88 10.39
CA PRO A 90 0.18 -0.59 11.70
C PRO A 90 -1.34 -0.67 11.71
N GLY A 91 -1.91 -1.22 12.80
CA GLY A 91 -3.36 -1.36 12.91
C GLY A 91 -4.14 -0.05 12.83
N TRP A 92 -3.53 1.07 13.25
CA TRP A 92 -4.18 2.37 13.14
C TRP A 92 -4.36 2.81 11.68
N VAL A 93 -3.45 2.44 10.78
CA VAL A 93 -3.59 2.72 9.34
C VAL A 93 -4.80 1.97 8.78
N GLN A 94 -4.96 0.70 9.16
CA GLN A 94 -6.12 -0.09 8.73
C GLN A 94 -7.42 0.48 9.27
N ARG A 95 -7.43 0.91 10.53
CA ARG A 95 -8.61 1.52 11.16
C ARG A 95 -9.02 2.81 10.47
N LEU A 96 -8.05 3.65 10.11
CA LEU A 96 -8.32 4.89 9.41
C LEU A 96 -8.96 4.66 8.04
N ALA A 97 -8.50 3.66 7.31
CA ALA A 97 -9.08 3.31 6.01
C ALA A 97 -10.55 2.90 6.12
N ARG A 98 -10.97 2.35 7.27
CA ARG A 98 -12.37 1.97 7.53
C ARG A 98 -13.25 3.14 7.96
N LEU A 99 -12.64 4.21 8.50
CA LEU A 99 -13.38 5.36 9.01
C LEU A 99 -13.68 6.42 7.94
N GLY A 100 -13.03 6.35 6.79
CA GLY A 100 -13.29 7.28 5.69
C GLY A 100 -12.90 8.72 6.00
N ALA A 101 -13.84 9.65 5.91
CA ALA A 101 -13.58 11.08 5.95
C ALA A 101 -12.98 11.64 7.25
N GLY A 102 -13.01 10.89 8.36
CA GLY A 102 -12.40 11.32 9.62
C GLY A 102 -10.89 11.13 9.71
N VAL A 103 -10.30 10.55 8.68
CA VAL A 103 -8.91 10.13 8.64
C VAL A 103 -7.92 11.29 8.80
N ASP A 104 -8.20 12.42 8.18
CA ASP A 104 -7.27 13.55 8.11
C ASP A 104 -6.85 14.08 9.49
N THR A 105 -7.81 14.26 10.38
CA THR A 105 -7.55 14.79 11.73
C THR A 105 -6.73 13.79 12.55
N LEU A 106 -7.01 12.52 12.41
CA LEU A 106 -6.30 11.48 13.16
C LEU A 106 -4.87 11.30 12.65
N LEU A 107 -4.65 11.40 11.33
CA LEU A 107 -3.31 11.27 10.74
C LEU A 107 -2.35 12.36 11.19
N GLN A 108 -2.85 13.57 11.44
CA GLN A 108 -2.01 14.68 11.91
C GLN A 108 -1.37 14.39 13.27
N ASN A 109 -2.00 13.54 14.07
CA ASN A 109 -1.55 13.20 15.42
C ASN A 109 -0.89 11.82 15.51
N ALA A 110 -0.74 11.12 14.39
CA ALA A 110 -0.17 9.79 14.38
C ALA A 110 1.35 9.83 14.60
N PRO A 111 1.91 8.88 15.38
CA PRO A 111 3.36 8.85 15.61
C PRO A 111 4.13 8.52 14.34
N ARG A 112 5.33 9.09 14.22
CA ARG A 112 6.32 8.78 13.19
C ARG A 112 7.40 7.91 13.83
N PRO A 113 8.13 7.18 13.09
CA PRO A 113 8.53 7.06 11.71
C PRO A 113 8.50 5.61 11.21
N VAL A 114 7.99 5.35 10.09
CA VAL A 114 8.00 4.02 9.47
C VAL A 114 7.63 4.23 8.02
N LYS A 115 7.63 3.38 7.00
CA LYS A 115 7.34 3.82 5.63
C LYS A 115 6.14 3.19 4.96
N GLU A 116 4.96 3.47 5.42
CA GLU A 116 3.74 3.32 4.65
C GLU A 116 3.28 4.70 4.19
N LEU A 117 2.93 4.86 2.94
CA LEU A 117 2.38 6.11 2.45
C LEU A 117 0.87 6.10 2.67
N VAL A 118 0.39 7.06 3.46
CA VAL A 118 -1.03 7.15 3.81
C VAL A 118 -1.67 8.24 2.98
N TYR A 119 -2.79 7.91 2.34
CA TYR A 119 -3.56 8.82 1.50
C TYR A 119 -4.96 9.03 2.07
N GLY A 120 -5.39 10.25 2.03
CA GLY A 120 -6.73 10.63 2.47
C GLY A 120 -7.68 10.94 1.34
#